data_dad6cca24a51bddebcb1c4d46184c747
#
_entry.id   dad6cca24a51bddebcb1c4d46184c747
#
_cell.length_a   1.000
_cell.length_b   1.000
_cell.length_c   1.000
_cell.angle_alpha   90.00
_cell.angle_beta   90.00
_cell.angle_gamma   90.00
#
_symmetry.space_group_name_H-M   'P 1'
#
loop_
_entity.id
_entity.type
_entity.pdbx_description
1 polymer ?
#
loop_
_entity_poly.entity_id
_entity_poly.type
_entity_poly.pdbx_seq_one_letter_code
_entity_poly.pdbx_strand_id
1 'polypeptide(L)'
;MRGLPGSFLCVLKIYRGYYCRRSYGVLTGQQNTSSDSQQYDGRLYPSHIPTSSVQKAILAVGSGVAALNNPYRHDMVAVLGETTGHQALIKLRDRMKNDSEGCTILVERPRIRLSTLDLTQMSALPDGTLGREYLRFLEENRVTPDSRADVKFVDNEELAYVMQRYREVHDLLHTLLGMPTNILGEVAVKWFEAAQTGLPMCVLGATLGPLRLSVSRLQLLVKTLGPWALRSGSRARCVLSIFYERRWEQNLCELRHQLNIEPPPVNLIPPSKNTSSNS
;
A
#
# COMPACT_ATOMS: atom_id res chain seq x y z
N MET A 1 19.54 26.41 -24.52
CA MET A 1 18.14 25.97 -24.46
C MET A 1 17.95 25.28 -23.13
N ARG A 2 17.22 25.92 -22.20
CA ARG A 2 16.99 25.39 -20.84
C ARG A 2 15.88 24.34 -20.90
N GLY A 3 16.17 23.10 -20.46
CA GLY A 3 15.23 22.00 -20.45
C GLY A 3 14.03 22.29 -19.54
N LEU A 4 12.85 21.99 -20.02
CA LEU A 4 11.58 22.05 -19.27
C LEU A 4 11.62 21.07 -18.09
N PRO A 5 11.14 21.46 -16.91
CA PRO A 5 11.15 20.58 -15.73
C PRO A 5 10.28 19.34 -15.97
N GLY A 6 10.74 18.18 -15.46
CA GLY A 6 10.15 16.86 -15.69
C GLY A 6 8.65 16.72 -15.37
N SER A 7 8.09 17.63 -14.56
CA SER A 7 6.67 17.71 -14.25
C SER A 7 5.78 17.97 -15.49
N PHE A 8 6.28 18.70 -16.48
CA PHE A 8 5.53 19.02 -17.69
C PHE A 8 5.37 17.83 -18.65
N LEU A 9 6.38 16.96 -18.69
CA LEU A 9 6.35 15.75 -19.51
C LEU A 9 5.35 14.70 -18.98
N CYS A 10 5.13 14.64 -17.67
CA CYS A 10 4.17 13.72 -17.08
C CYS A 10 2.72 14.15 -17.36
N VAL A 11 2.43 15.44 -17.24
CA VAL A 11 1.09 15.98 -17.57
C VAL A 11 0.75 15.76 -19.05
N LEU A 12 1.73 15.93 -19.95
CA LEU A 12 1.55 15.68 -21.39
C LEU A 12 1.34 14.18 -21.71
N LYS A 13 1.97 13.26 -20.97
CA LYS A 13 1.72 11.81 -21.13
C LYS A 13 0.33 11.40 -20.65
N ILE A 14 -0.17 11.97 -19.56
CA ILE A 14 -1.52 11.72 -19.07
C ILE A 14 -2.55 12.24 -20.08
N TYR A 15 -2.36 13.43 -20.63
CA TYR A 15 -3.24 13.99 -21.68
C TYR A 15 -3.24 13.15 -22.96
N ARG A 16 -2.10 12.60 -23.37
CA ARG A 16 -2.02 11.72 -24.55
C ARG A 16 -2.70 10.36 -24.36
N GLY A 17 -2.75 9.83 -23.16
CA GLY A 17 -3.47 8.57 -22.83
C GLY A 17 -5.00 8.72 -22.90
N TYR A 18 -5.54 9.89 -22.58
CA TYR A 18 -6.98 10.17 -22.63
C TYR A 18 -7.51 10.44 -24.04
N TYR A 19 -6.65 10.74 -25.02
CA TYR A 19 -7.05 11.02 -26.42
C TYR A 19 -6.76 9.86 -27.39
N CYS A 20 -6.52 8.65 -26.92
CA CYS A 20 -6.55 7.50 -27.82
C CYS A 20 -8.02 7.18 -28.16
N ARG A 21 -8.51 7.89 -29.16
CA ARG A 21 -9.81 7.68 -29.80
C ARG A 21 -9.95 6.22 -30.17
N ARG A 22 -10.93 5.56 -29.60
CA ARG A 22 -11.55 4.37 -30.19
C ARG A 22 -12.05 4.73 -31.60
N SER A 23 -11.28 4.40 -32.61
CA SER A 23 -11.77 4.40 -33.98
C SER A 23 -12.78 3.27 -34.09
N TYR A 24 -14.06 3.61 -34.10
CA TYR A 24 -15.11 2.67 -34.47
C TYR A 24 -15.00 2.42 -35.97
N GLY A 25 -14.44 1.30 -36.34
CA GLY A 25 -14.59 0.74 -37.67
C GLY A 25 -16.06 0.32 -37.85
N VAL A 26 -16.76 1.03 -38.75
CA VAL A 26 -18.06 0.59 -39.25
C VAL A 26 -17.83 -0.64 -40.10
N LEU A 27 -18.16 -1.81 -39.62
CA LEU A 27 -18.38 -3.01 -40.42
C LEU A 27 -19.87 -3.28 -40.42
N THR A 28 -20.47 -2.97 -41.56
CA THR A 28 -21.80 -3.41 -41.98
C THR A 28 -21.81 -4.92 -42.20
N GLY A 29 -22.74 -5.61 -41.60
CA GLY A 29 -23.10 -6.95 -42.03
C GLY A 29 -23.55 -7.91 -40.95
N GLN A 30 -24.84 -8.20 -40.99
CA GLN A 30 -25.60 -9.33 -40.51
C GLN A 30 -26.06 -9.36 -39.05
N GLN A 31 -27.36 -9.09 -38.94
CA GLN A 31 -28.23 -9.42 -37.82
C GLN A 31 -28.22 -10.92 -37.54
N ASN A 32 -27.78 -11.30 -36.34
CA ASN A 32 -28.26 -12.49 -35.66
C ASN A 32 -28.83 -12.02 -34.33
N THR A 33 -30.14 -12.11 -34.24
CA THR A 33 -30.94 -11.90 -33.05
C THR A 33 -30.69 -13.03 -32.04
N SER A 34 -29.77 -12.78 -31.11
CA SER A 34 -29.82 -13.43 -29.80
C SER A 34 -29.81 -12.28 -28.77
N SER A 35 -30.95 -12.14 -28.11
CA SER A 35 -31.20 -11.20 -27.03
C SER A 35 -30.37 -11.65 -25.80
N ASP A 36 -29.08 -11.40 -25.82
CA ASP A 36 -28.25 -11.37 -24.61
C ASP A 36 -28.30 -9.93 -24.12
N SER A 37 -29.23 -9.67 -23.22
CA SER A 37 -29.25 -8.47 -22.40
C SER A 37 -27.96 -8.51 -21.55
N GLN A 38 -26.88 -7.95 -22.05
CA GLN A 38 -25.73 -7.59 -21.23
C GLN A 38 -26.25 -6.61 -20.19
N GLN A 39 -26.67 -7.18 -19.06
CA GLN A 39 -26.99 -6.45 -17.85
C GLN A 39 -25.73 -5.64 -17.51
N TYR A 40 -25.81 -4.32 -17.67
CA TYR A 40 -24.73 -3.39 -17.34
C TYR A 40 -24.52 -3.48 -15.83
N ASP A 41 -23.52 -4.27 -15.41
CA ASP A 41 -23.30 -4.73 -14.04
C ASP A 41 -22.84 -3.59 -13.08
N GLY A 42 -22.74 -2.36 -13.56
CA GLY A 42 -22.37 -1.17 -12.79
C GLY A 42 -20.98 -1.23 -12.15
N ARG A 43 -20.18 -2.26 -12.47
CA ARG A 43 -18.84 -2.44 -11.94
C ARG A 43 -17.84 -1.52 -12.64
N LEU A 44 -17.01 -0.85 -11.84
CA LEU A 44 -15.94 0.03 -12.34
C LEU A 44 -14.64 -0.73 -12.60
N TYR A 45 -14.43 -1.88 -11.94
CA TYR A 45 -13.28 -2.78 -12.07
C TYR A 45 -13.70 -4.20 -11.63
N PRO A 46 -12.95 -5.27 -11.95
CA PRO A 46 -13.41 -6.67 -11.79
C PRO A 46 -13.90 -7.04 -10.39
N SER A 47 -13.26 -6.53 -9.34
CA SER A 47 -13.62 -6.81 -7.93
C SER A 47 -14.62 -5.80 -7.34
N HIS A 48 -15.05 -4.78 -8.11
CA HIS A 48 -15.91 -3.72 -7.60
C HIS A 48 -17.31 -4.24 -7.22
N ILE A 49 -17.74 -3.84 -6.04
CA ILE A 49 -19.08 -4.07 -5.53
C ILE A 49 -19.78 -2.70 -5.37
N PRO A 50 -20.69 -2.32 -6.29
CA PRO A 50 -21.41 -1.07 -6.19
C PRO A 50 -22.21 -1.01 -4.88
N THR A 51 -22.05 0.08 -4.14
CA THR A 51 -22.71 0.27 -2.85
C THR A 51 -23.28 1.68 -2.74
N SER A 52 -24.50 1.79 -2.20
CA SER A 52 -25.10 3.08 -1.89
C SER A 52 -24.39 3.73 -0.69
N SER A 53 -24.58 5.05 -0.51
CA SER A 53 -24.02 5.79 0.64
C SER A 53 -24.47 5.22 1.98
N VAL A 54 -25.70 4.72 2.09
CA VAL A 54 -26.23 4.08 3.31
C VAL A 54 -25.50 2.75 3.57
N GLN A 55 -25.35 1.91 2.54
CA GLN A 55 -24.61 0.66 2.65
C GLN A 55 -23.15 0.90 3.05
N LYS A 56 -22.49 1.92 2.48
CA LYS A 56 -21.13 2.30 2.88
C LYS A 56 -21.05 2.74 4.34
N ALA A 57 -22.00 3.52 4.81
CA ALA A 57 -22.05 3.93 6.22
C ALA A 57 -22.21 2.70 7.16
N ILE A 58 -23.10 1.77 6.83
CA ILE A 58 -23.28 0.53 7.60
C ILE A 58 -22.00 -0.33 7.58
N LEU A 59 -21.38 -0.48 6.41
CA LEU A 59 -20.12 -1.20 6.26
C LEU A 59 -19.00 -0.53 7.08
N ALA A 60 -18.90 0.79 7.06
CA ALA A 60 -17.88 1.54 7.81
C ALA A 60 -18.05 1.33 9.32
N VAL A 61 -19.27 1.48 9.85
CA VAL A 61 -19.54 1.28 11.28
C VAL A 61 -19.33 -0.20 11.67
N GLY A 62 -19.92 -1.12 10.93
CA GLY A 62 -19.84 -2.55 11.21
C GLY A 62 -18.40 -3.08 11.16
N SER A 63 -17.64 -2.69 10.13
CA SER A 63 -16.24 -3.09 9.99
C SER A 63 -15.34 -2.44 11.06
N GLY A 64 -15.62 -1.17 11.42
CA GLY A 64 -14.91 -0.49 12.52
C GLY A 64 -15.11 -1.20 13.85
N VAL A 65 -16.33 -1.54 14.22
CA VAL A 65 -16.65 -2.31 15.44
C VAL A 65 -16.01 -3.69 15.41
N ALA A 66 -16.09 -4.40 14.28
CA ALA A 66 -15.48 -5.72 14.13
C ALA A 66 -13.95 -5.68 14.26
N ALA A 67 -13.28 -4.70 13.65
CA ALA A 67 -11.83 -4.50 13.75
C ALA A 67 -11.39 -4.11 15.18
N LEU A 68 -12.22 -3.35 15.90
CA LEU A 68 -11.96 -3.01 17.31
C LEU A 68 -12.09 -4.23 18.23
N ASN A 69 -13.06 -5.11 17.97
CA ASN A 69 -13.23 -6.33 18.76
C ASN A 69 -12.12 -7.35 18.46
N ASN A 70 -11.75 -7.50 17.20
CA ASN A 70 -10.71 -8.45 16.79
C ASN A 70 -9.77 -7.80 15.76
N PRO A 71 -8.55 -7.35 16.18
CA PRO A 71 -7.59 -6.69 15.30
C PRO A 71 -6.99 -7.60 14.23
N TYR A 72 -7.12 -8.92 14.37
CA TYR A 72 -6.67 -9.90 13.37
C TYR A 72 -7.67 -10.05 12.19
N ARG A 73 -8.83 -9.38 12.26
CA ARG A 73 -9.78 -9.28 11.16
C ARG A 73 -9.29 -8.25 10.14
N HIS A 74 -8.21 -8.60 9.43
CA HIS A 74 -7.63 -7.75 8.37
C HIS A 74 -8.65 -7.44 7.26
N ASP A 75 -9.61 -8.34 7.02
CA ASP A 75 -10.74 -8.13 6.14
C ASP A 75 -11.61 -6.94 6.57
N MET A 76 -11.89 -6.81 7.86
CA MET A 76 -12.69 -5.69 8.38
C MET A 76 -11.91 -4.37 8.35
N VAL A 77 -10.62 -4.40 8.67
CA VAL A 77 -9.75 -3.22 8.52
C VAL A 77 -9.73 -2.76 7.06
N ALA A 78 -9.70 -3.70 6.12
CA ALA A 78 -9.76 -3.41 4.69
C ALA A 78 -11.07 -2.73 4.28
N VAL A 79 -12.23 -3.28 4.71
CA VAL A 79 -13.56 -2.68 4.44
C VAL A 79 -13.67 -1.28 5.05
N LEU A 80 -13.19 -1.09 6.28
CA LEU A 80 -13.16 0.23 6.94
C LEU A 80 -12.35 1.24 6.13
N GLY A 81 -11.17 0.85 5.65
CA GLY A 81 -10.31 1.71 4.83
C GLY A 81 -10.97 2.13 3.52
N GLU A 82 -11.60 1.19 2.82
CA GLU A 82 -12.28 1.45 1.55
C GLU A 82 -13.51 2.35 1.69
N THR A 83 -14.30 2.15 2.74
CA THR A 83 -15.55 2.88 2.94
C THR A 83 -15.36 4.28 3.53
N THR A 84 -14.22 4.52 4.22
CA THR A 84 -13.94 5.80 4.88
C THR A 84 -12.79 6.59 4.24
N GLY A 85 -12.01 5.97 3.36
CA GLY A 85 -10.73 6.50 2.87
C GLY A 85 -10.82 7.51 1.72
N HIS A 86 -11.99 7.79 1.17
CA HIS A 86 -12.16 8.52 -0.10
C HIS A 86 -11.34 9.82 -0.18
N GLN A 87 -11.44 10.72 0.81
CA GLN A 87 -10.73 11.99 0.81
C GLN A 87 -9.21 11.83 0.95
N ALA A 88 -8.77 10.87 1.76
CA ALA A 88 -7.36 10.56 1.90
C ALA A 88 -6.77 9.97 0.60
N LEU A 89 -7.52 9.11 -0.08
CA LEU A 89 -7.13 8.53 -1.36
C LEU A 89 -6.99 9.59 -2.47
N ILE A 90 -7.88 10.59 -2.51
CA ILE A 90 -7.74 11.72 -3.44
C ILE A 90 -6.41 12.45 -3.18
N LYS A 91 -6.12 12.80 -1.93
CA LYS A 91 -4.86 13.47 -1.56
C LYS A 91 -3.62 12.63 -1.90
N LEU A 92 -3.67 11.33 -1.65
CA LEU A 92 -2.59 10.40 -1.98
C LEU A 92 -2.37 10.31 -3.49
N ARG A 93 -3.42 10.12 -4.27
CA ARG A 93 -3.37 10.15 -5.74
C ARG A 93 -2.74 11.43 -6.24
N ASP A 94 -3.17 12.59 -5.72
CA ASP A 94 -2.66 13.89 -6.16
C ASP A 94 -1.17 14.06 -5.77
N ARG A 95 -0.75 13.58 -4.59
CA ARG A 95 0.68 13.49 -4.23
C ARG A 95 1.46 12.61 -5.21
N MET A 96 0.91 11.45 -5.57
CA MET A 96 1.54 10.56 -6.57
C MET A 96 1.61 11.22 -7.95
N LYS A 97 0.58 11.96 -8.38
CA LYS A 97 0.58 12.70 -9.64
C LYS A 97 1.66 13.80 -9.69
N ASN A 98 1.96 14.41 -8.56
CA ASN A 98 2.96 15.47 -8.44
C ASN A 98 4.40 14.94 -8.28
N ASP A 99 4.58 13.62 -8.14
CA ASP A 99 5.87 12.94 -8.09
C ASP A 99 6.11 12.19 -9.40
N SER A 100 7.29 12.34 -10.02
CA SER A 100 7.57 11.75 -11.33
C SER A 100 7.49 10.21 -11.34
N GLU A 101 7.98 9.57 -10.28
CA GLU A 101 7.92 8.11 -10.11
C GLU A 101 6.50 7.68 -9.76
N GLY A 102 5.82 8.44 -8.87
CA GLY A 102 4.41 8.23 -8.52
C GLY A 102 3.47 8.35 -9.72
N CYS A 103 3.72 9.32 -10.62
CA CYS A 103 2.99 9.45 -11.86
C CYS A 103 3.16 8.22 -12.77
N THR A 104 4.38 7.72 -12.90
CA THR A 104 4.67 6.48 -13.65
C THR A 104 3.92 5.29 -13.06
N ILE A 105 3.92 5.15 -11.73
CA ILE A 105 3.18 4.10 -11.03
C ILE A 105 1.67 4.17 -11.31
N LEU A 106 1.07 5.36 -11.30
CA LEU A 106 -0.36 5.53 -11.62
C LEU A 106 -0.70 5.15 -13.06
N VAL A 107 0.24 5.30 -14.01
CA VAL A 107 0.07 4.93 -15.42
C VAL A 107 0.29 3.43 -15.62
N GLU A 108 1.40 2.88 -15.13
CA GLU A 108 1.78 1.49 -15.33
C GLU A 108 1.02 0.51 -14.41
N ARG A 109 0.53 1.00 -13.27
CA ARG A 109 -0.22 0.23 -12.26
C ARG A 109 0.47 -1.07 -11.86
N PRO A 110 1.78 -1.05 -11.47
CA PRO A 110 2.47 -2.26 -11.05
C PRO A 110 1.79 -2.87 -9.82
N ARG A 111 1.91 -4.20 -9.68
CA ARG A 111 1.34 -4.95 -8.56
C ARG A 111 2.45 -5.74 -7.87
N ILE A 112 2.35 -5.87 -6.56
CA ILE A 112 3.24 -6.70 -5.74
C ILE A 112 2.47 -7.95 -5.35
N ARG A 113 2.68 -9.03 -6.13
CA ARG A 113 2.04 -10.34 -5.99
C ARG A 113 3.07 -11.45 -6.21
N LEU A 114 2.78 -12.66 -5.76
CA LEU A 114 3.65 -13.82 -6.03
C LEU A 114 3.92 -14.00 -7.52
N SER A 115 2.91 -13.73 -8.37
CA SER A 115 3.05 -13.83 -9.83
C SER A 115 3.96 -12.77 -10.47
N THR A 116 4.26 -11.67 -9.73
CA THR A 116 5.11 -10.55 -10.21
C THR A 116 6.47 -10.49 -9.51
N LEU A 117 6.69 -11.33 -8.50
CA LEU A 117 7.95 -11.40 -7.75
C LEU A 117 8.77 -12.61 -8.20
N ASP A 118 10.04 -12.40 -8.51
CA ASP A 118 11.00 -13.49 -8.67
C ASP A 118 11.66 -13.81 -7.31
N LEU A 119 11.01 -14.72 -6.55
CA LEU A 119 11.49 -15.11 -5.23
C LEU A 119 12.88 -15.79 -5.30
N THR A 120 13.19 -16.46 -6.41
CA THR A 120 14.50 -17.11 -6.60
C THR A 120 15.58 -16.04 -6.74
N GLN A 121 15.37 -15.04 -7.58
CA GLN A 121 16.27 -13.90 -7.70
C GLN A 121 16.43 -13.18 -6.36
N MET A 122 15.30 -12.89 -5.66
CA MET A 122 15.35 -12.20 -4.37
C MET A 122 16.12 -12.99 -3.30
N SER A 123 16.06 -14.32 -3.32
CA SER A 123 16.81 -15.18 -2.40
C SER A 123 18.32 -15.15 -2.63
N ALA A 124 18.74 -14.88 -3.86
CA ALA A 124 20.14 -14.78 -4.26
C ALA A 124 20.76 -13.41 -4.01
N LEU A 125 19.94 -12.40 -3.66
CA LEU A 125 20.43 -11.05 -3.39
C LEU A 125 21.24 -10.99 -2.08
N PRO A 126 22.21 -10.07 -1.99
CA PRO A 126 22.96 -9.85 -0.77
C PRO A 126 22.07 -9.44 0.41
N ASP A 127 22.46 -9.82 1.62
CA ASP A 127 21.84 -9.34 2.85
C ASP A 127 21.85 -7.80 2.90
N GLY A 128 20.79 -7.22 3.44
CA GLY A 128 20.62 -5.77 3.51
C GLY A 128 20.08 -5.12 2.24
N THR A 129 19.80 -5.89 1.17
CA THR A 129 19.05 -5.39 0.02
C THR A 129 17.53 -5.46 0.29
N LEU A 130 16.77 -4.56 -0.34
CA LEU A 130 15.30 -4.53 -0.16
C LEU A 130 14.66 -5.88 -0.44
N GLY A 131 15.00 -6.52 -1.57
CA GLY A 131 14.43 -7.79 -1.97
C GLY A 131 14.75 -8.92 -1.00
N ARG A 132 16.01 -9.02 -0.57
CA ARG A 132 16.43 -10.05 0.39
C ARG A 132 15.73 -9.89 1.74
N GLU A 133 15.68 -8.66 2.26
CA GLU A 133 15.04 -8.37 3.55
C GLU A 133 13.51 -8.53 3.48
N TYR A 134 12.88 -8.16 2.36
CA TYR A 134 11.45 -8.39 2.16
C TYR A 134 11.11 -9.88 2.05
N LEU A 135 11.89 -10.66 1.32
CA LEU A 135 11.71 -12.12 1.27
C LEU A 135 11.83 -12.75 2.66
N ARG A 136 12.87 -12.35 3.43
CA ARG A 136 13.05 -12.80 4.83
C ARG A 136 11.83 -12.44 5.69
N PHE A 137 11.31 -11.23 5.55
CA PHE A 137 10.08 -10.82 6.25
C PHE A 137 8.89 -11.73 5.90
N LEU A 138 8.69 -12.05 4.62
CA LEU A 138 7.61 -12.94 4.19
C LEU A 138 7.74 -14.34 4.77
N GLU A 139 8.95 -14.92 4.75
CA GLU A 139 9.26 -16.24 5.27
C GLU A 139 9.08 -16.33 6.81
N GLU A 140 9.66 -15.39 7.54
CA GLU A 140 9.61 -15.36 9.02
C GLU A 140 8.18 -15.18 9.54
N ASN A 141 7.37 -14.37 8.88
CA ASN A 141 5.99 -14.11 9.27
C ASN A 141 4.98 -15.07 8.63
N ARG A 142 5.41 -15.95 7.71
CA ARG A 142 4.56 -16.90 6.97
C ARG A 142 3.41 -16.20 6.27
N VAL A 143 3.68 -15.06 5.68
CA VAL A 143 2.73 -14.27 4.90
C VAL A 143 3.12 -14.26 3.43
N THR A 144 2.15 -13.99 2.57
CA THR A 144 2.38 -13.84 1.14
C THR A 144 1.80 -12.50 0.68
N PRO A 145 2.37 -11.87 -0.37
CA PRO A 145 1.81 -10.66 -0.95
C PRO A 145 0.35 -10.83 -1.39
N ASP A 146 -0.04 -12.06 -1.78
CA ASP A 146 -1.40 -12.38 -2.24
C ASP A 146 -2.42 -12.53 -1.09
N SER A 147 -1.98 -12.47 0.17
CA SER A 147 -2.87 -12.47 1.34
C SER A 147 -3.76 -11.22 1.43
N ARG A 148 -3.43 -10.18 0.67
CA ARG A 148 -4.17 -8.92 0.63
C ARG A 148 -5.28 -8.97 -0.41
N ALA A 149 -6.54 -9.05 0.07
CA ALA A 149 -7.72 -9.10 -0.80
C ALA A 149 -7.79 -7.87 -1.73
N ASP A 150 -8.33 -8.07 -2.93
CA ASP A 150 -8.58 -6.98 -3.86
C ASP A 150 -9.59 -5.97 -3.30
N VAL A 151 -9.42 -4.70 -3.67
CA VAL A 151 -10.31 -3.59 -3.29
C VAL A 151 -11.69 -3.79 -3.92
N LYS A 152 -12.77 -3.50 -3.17
CA LYS A 152 -14.16 -3.78 -3.59
C LYS A 152 -15.09 -2.56 -3.53
N PHE A 153 -14.93 -1.66 -2.55
CA PHE A 153 -15.93 -0.64 -2.22
C PHE A 153 -15.49 0.79 -2.54
N VAL A 154 -14.50 0.98 -3.39
CA VAL A 154 -14.03 2.30 -3.83
C VAL A 154 -14.63 2.62 -5.20
N ASP A 155 -15.50 3.64 -5.28
CA ASP A 155 -16.26 4.00 -6.51
C ASP A 155 -15.44 4.88 -7.47
N ASN A 156 -14.17 4.56 -7.64
CA ASN A 156 -13.28 5.16 -8.64
C ASN A 156 -12.12 4.22 -8.88
N GLU A 157 -11.86 3.84 -10.11
CA GLU A 157 -10.85 2.85 -10.47
C GLU A 157 -9.42 3.31 -10.11
N GLU A 158 -9.08 4.58 -10.34
CA GLU A 158 -7.76 5.11 -10.01
C GLU A 158 -7.53 5.13 -8.49
N LEU A 159 -8.57 5.54 -7.72
CA LEU A 159 -8.51 5.52 -6.26
C LEU A 159 -8.50 4.08 -5.70
N ALA A 160 -9.19 3.15 -6.35
CA ALA A 160 -9.13 1.73 -6.01
C ALA A 160 -7.70 1.18 -6.19
N TYR A 161 -7.01 1.58 -7.28
CA TYR A 161 -5.60 1.24 -7.47
C TYR A 161 -4.72 1.84 -6.36
N VAL A 162 -4.92 3.11 -5.98
CA VAL A 162 -4.15 3.75 -4.89
C VAL A 162 -4.36 3.01 -3.56
N MET A 163 -5.60 2.61 -3.25
CA MET A 163 -5.89 1.80 -2.05
C MET A 163 -5.23 0.42 -2.12
N GLN A 164 -5.26 -0.21 -3.28
CA GLN A 164 -4.62 -1.51 -3.49
C GLN A 164 -3.10 -1.40 -3.35
N ARG A 165 -2.49 -0.36 -3.94
CA ARG A 165 -1.06 -0.04 -3.78
C ARG A 165 -0.69 0.15 -2.31
N TYR A 166 -1.49 0.89 -1.55
CA TYR A 166 -1.29 1.04 -0.11
C TYR A 166 -1.25 -0.32 0.61
N ARG A 167 -2.18 -1.23 0.31
CA ARG A 167 -2.22 -2.56 0.95
C ARG A 167 -1.00 -3.40 0.62
N GLU A 168 -0.57 -3.38 -0.63
CA GLU A 168 0.59 -4.14 -1.09
C GLU A 168 1.91 -3.59 -0.53
N VAL A 169 2.00 -2.27 -0.38
CA VAL A 169 3.18 -1.60 0.19
C VAL A 169 3.26 -1.75 1.71
N HIS A 170 2.14 -2.01 2.42
CA HIS A 170 2.14 -2.13 3.87
C HIS A 170 3.16 -3.15 4.41
N ASP A 171 3.26 -4.31 3.80
CA ASP A 171 4.21 -5.35 4.22
C ASP A 171 5.67 -4.92 3.95
N LEU A 172 5.92 -4.19 2.86
CA LEU A 172 7.22 -3.55 2.59
C LEU A 172 7.57 -2.47 3.62
N LEU A 173 6.57 -1.77 4.19
CA LEU A 173 6.82 -0.80 5.25
C LEU A 173 7.35 -1.46 6.52
N HIS A 174 6.90 -2.67 6.87
CA HIS A 174 7.50 -3.41 7.97
C HIS A 174 9.00 -3.63 7.76
N THR A 175 9.39 -4.05 6.56
CA THR A 175 10.80 -4.21 6.16
C THR A 175 11.53 -2.87 6.17
N LEU A 176 10.96 -1.85 5.55
CA LEU A 176 11.58 -0.53 5.42
C LEU A 176 11.76 0.17 6.77
N LEU A 177 10.83 0.00 7.69
CA LEU A 177 10.87 0.58 9.04
C LEU A 177 11.59 -0.30 10.06
N GLY A 178 11.90 -1.57 9.72
CA GLY A 178 12.49 -2.53 10.65
C GLY A 178 11.54 -2.88 11.80
N MET A 179 10.22 -2.97 11.52
CA MET A 179 9.19 -3.24 12.53
C MET A 179 8.65 -4.65 12.38
N PRO A 180 8.55 -5.42 13.49
CA PRO A 180 7.95 -6.76 13.47
C PRO A 180 6.43 -6.68 13.32
N THR A 181 5.78 -7.82 12.98
CA THR A 181 4.33 -7.95 12.84
C THR A 181 3.56 -8.14 14.16
N ASN A 182 4.24 -8.02 15.32
CA ASN A 182 3.55 -8.05 16.60
C ASN A 182 2.78 -6.73 16.85
N ILE A 183 1.87 -6.72 17.82
CA ILE A 183 1.00 -5.56 18.08
C ILE A 183 1.78 -4.24 18.24
N LEU A 184 2.96 -4.25 18.88
CA LEU A 184 3.75 -3.04 19.05
C LEU A 184 4.30 -2.52 17.70
N GLY A 185 4.86 -3.41 16.89
CA GLY A 185 5.37 -3.05 15.55
C GLY A 185 4.26 -2.61 14.62
N GLU A 186 3.12 -3.32 14.61
CA GLU A 186 1.93 -2.91 13.83
C GLU A 186 1.46 -1.50 14.20
N VAL A 187 1.36 -1.20 15.49
CA VAL A 187 0.95 0.14 15.95
C VAL A 187 1.97 1.20 15.55
N ALA A 188 3.28 0.91 15.65
CA ALA A 188 4.33 1.83 15.20
C ALA A 188 4.23 2.11 13.69
N VAL A 189 4.01 1.06 12.86
CA VAL A 189 3.76 1.22 11.42
C VAL A 189 2.50 2.04 11.18
N LYS A 190 1.41 1.82 11.94
CA LYS A 190 0.18 2.63 11.81
C LYS A 190 0.39 4.10 12.16
N TRP A 191 1.27 4.44 13.09
CA TRP A 191 1.64 5.84 13.37
C TRP A 191 2.37 6.48 12.17
N PHE A 192 3.30 5.75 11.56
CA PHE A 192 3.97 6.20 10.33
C PHE A 192 2.98 6.37 9.17
N GLU A 193 2.14 5.37 8.93
CA GLU A 193 1.13 5.39 7.88
C GLU A 193 0.08 6.48 8.07
N ALA A 194 -0.34 6.74 9.32
CA ALA A 194 -1.27 7.83 9.61
C ALA A 194 -0.69 9.19 9.20
N ALA A 195 0.60 9.43 9.49
CA ALA A 195 1.30 10.64 9.07
C ALA A 195 1.50 10.71 7.54
N GLN A 196 1.77 9.57 6.90
CA GLN A 196 2.00 9.49 5.45
C GLN A 196 0.71 9.62 4.64
N THR A 197 -0.35 8.93 5.06
CA THR A 197 -1.53 8.69 4.22
C THR A 197 -2.76 9.48 4.66
N GLY A 198 -2.88 9.75 5.96
CA GLY A 198 -4.10 10.32 6.52
C GLY A 198 -5.33 9.40 6.40
N LEU A 199 -5.15 8.11 6.09
CA LEU A 199 -6.24 7.15 6.00
C LEU A 199 -6.91 6.96 7.38
N PRO A 200 -8.25 7.08 7.50
CA PRO A 200 -8.93 6.95 8.78
C PRO A 200 -8.61 5.64 9.50
N MET A 201 -8.49 4.54 8.78
CA MET A 201 -8.12 3.24 9.38
C MET A 201 -6.71 3.25 10.00
N CYS A 202 -5.75 4.01 9.43
CA CYS A 202 -4.41 4.13 9.99
C CYS A 202 -4.44 5.00 11.25
N VAL A 203 -5.21 6.10 11.22
CA VAL A 203 -5.41 6.98 12.38
C VAL A 203 -6.07 6.21 13.53
N LEU A 204 -7.12 5.44 13.25
CA LEU A 204 -7.79 4.60 14.24
C LEU A 204 -6.87 3.50 14.78
N GLY A 205 -6.09 2.84 13.92
CA GLY A 205 -5.09 1.86 14.34
C GLY A 205 -4.00 2.48 15.22
N ALA A 206 -3.54 3.66 14.88
CA ALA A 206 -2.55 4.40 15.67
C ALA A 206 -3.08 4.87 17.05
N THR A 207 -4.36 5.24 17.15
CA THR A 207 -4.97 5.76 18.38
C THR A 207 -5.52 4.67 19.29
N LEU A 208 -6.14 3.64 18.74
CA LEU A 208 -6.82 2.58 19.51
C LEU A 208 -5.96 1.33 19.69
N GLY A 209 -5.02 1.07 18.79
CA GLY A 209 -4.06 -0.03 18.92
C GLY A 209 -3.26 -0.02 20.24
N PRO A 210 -2.80 1.14 20.73
CA PRO A 210 -2.10 1.26 22.01
C PRO A 210 -2.85 0.70 23.23
N LEU A 211 -4.19 0.70 23.20
CA LEU A 211 -5.01 0.16 24.30
C LEU A 211 -4.79 -1.34 24.57
N ARG A 212 -4.16 -2.06 23.65
CA ARG A 212 -3.85 -3.48 23.74
C ARG A 212 -2.43 -3.78 24.17
N LEU A 213 -1.62 -2.74 24.37
CA LEU A 213 -0.23 -2.91 24.78
C LEU A 213 -0.11 -3.04 26.29
N SER A 214 0.84 -3.86 26.74
CA SER A 214 1.27 -3.83 28.14
C SER A 214 1.87 -2.45 28.50
N VAL A 215 1.88 -2.10 29.77
CA VAL A 215 2.38 -0.80 30.24
C VAL A 215 3.79 -0.49 29.72
N SER A 216 4.70 -1.48 29.77
CA SER A 216 6.08 -1.30 29.29
C SER A 216 6.15 -1.05 27.78
N ARG A 217 5.36 -1.79 26.97
CA ARG A 217 5.28 -1.58 25.53
C ARG A 217 4.62 -0.25 25.17
N LEU A 218 3.60 0.14 25.92
CA LEU A 218 2.95 1.45 25.75
C LEU A 218 3.94 2.59 26.04
N GLN A 219 4.75 2.49 27.10
CA GLN A 219 5.80 3.46 27.38
C GLN A 219 6.84 3.55 26.26
N LEU A 220 7.28 2.41 25.72
CA LEU A 220 8.21 2.36 24.59
C LEU A 220 7.59 3.01 23.34
N LEU A 221 6.31 2.72 23.05
CA LEU A 221 5.60 3.33 21.96
C LEU A 221 5.54 4.85 22.12
N VAL A 222 5.01 5.34 23.24
CA VAL A 222 4.74 6.78 23.43
C VAL A 222 6.02 7.60 23.54
N LYS A 223 7.06 7.08 24.20
CA LYS A 223 8.30 7.82 24.43
C LYS A 223 9.30 7.74 23.27
N THR A 224 9.26 6.66 22.48
CA THR A 224 10.32 6.38 21.51
C THR A 224 9.79 6.13 20.10
N LEU A 225 9.01 5.05 19.92
CA LEU A 225 8.60 4.62 18.57
C LEU A 225 7.59 5.57 17.92
N GLY A 226 6.60 6.05 18.66
CA GLY A 226 5.56 6.93 18.14
C GLY A 226 6.10 8.27 17.65
N PRO A 227 6.86 9.02 18.47
CA PRO A 227 7.49 10.26 18.03
C PRO A 227 8.42 10.07 16.82
N TRP A 228 9.17 8.96 16.78
CA TRP A 228 9.99 8.61 15.61
C TRP A 228 9.14 8.31 14.38
N ALA A 229 8.11 7.47 14.51
CA ALA A 229 7.23 7.09 13.41
C ALA A 229 6.50 8.31 12.81
N LEU A 230 6.00 9.22 13.66
CA LEU A 230 5.37 10.46 13.20
C LEU A 230 6.35 11.40 12.49
N ARG A 231 7.55 11.60 13.04
CA ARG A 231 8.58 12.43 12.40
C ARG A 231 9.00 11.85 11.06
N SER A 232 9.35 10.56 11.04
CA SER A 232 9.73 9.87 9.81
C SER A 232 8.60 9.88 8.79
N GLY A 233 7.36 9.56 9.19
CA GLY A 233 6.21 9.58 8.30
C GLY A 233 5.88 10.96 7.74
N SER A 234 6.04 12.02 8.53
CA SER A 234 5.75 13.39 8.08
C SER A 234 6.82 13.95 7.13
N ARG A 235 8.08 13.52 7.30
CA ARG A 235 9.23 14.04 6.53
C ARG A 235 9.55 13.18 5.32
N ALA A 236 9.16 11.92 5.33
CA ALA A 236 9.48 11.00 4.26
C ALA A 236 8.79 11.39 2.95
N ARG A 237 9.49 11.10 1.84
CA ARG A 237 8.88 11.07 0.51
C ARG A 237 7.66 10.14 0.55
N CYS A 238 6.65 10.41 -0.29
CA CYS A 238 5.45 9.57 -0.35
C CYS A 238 5.81 8.11 -0.66
N VAL A 239 5.59 7.22 0.29
CA VAL A 239 5.97 5.80 0.15
C VAL A 239 5.19 5.08 -0.95
N LEU A 240 4.01 5.57 -1.35
CA LEU A 240 3.25 5.03 -2.47
C LEU A 240 3.81 5.45 -3.83
N SER A 241 4.63 6.52 -3.86
CA SER A 241 5.30 7.01 -5.07
C SER A 241 6.63 6.31 -5.35
N ILE A 242 6.97 5.25 -4.63
CA ILE A 242 8.22 4.51 -4.82
C ILE A 242 7.97 3.28 -5.66
N PHE A 243 8.73 3.11 -6.72
CA PHE A 243 8.64 1.95 -7.60
C PHE A 243 9.46 0.79 -7.04
N TYR A 244 8.98 0.17 -5.96
CA TYR A 244 9.69 -0.91 -5.24
C TYR A 244 10.05 -2.08 -6.16
N GLU A 245 9.21 -2.37 -7.14
CA GLU A 245 9.37 -3.46 -8.10
C GLU A 245 10.62 -3.30 -8.98
N ARG A 246 11.24 -2.12 -8.99
CA ARG A 246 12.49 -1.81 -9.70
C ARG A 246 13.68 -1.61 -8.76
N ARG A 247 13.52 -1.92 -7.44
CA ARG A 247 14.50 -1.58 -6.41
C ARG A 247 14.90 -2.76 -5.52
N TRP A 248 14.62 -3.99 -5.95
CA TRP A 248 14.91 -5.17 -5.12
C TRP A 248 16.39 -5.31 -4.77
N GLU A 249 17.29 -4.91 -5.65
CA GLU A 249 18.75 -4.96 -5.46
C GLU A 249 19.28 -3.78 -4.63
N GLN A 250 18.46 -2.75 -4.38
CA GLN A 250 18.88 -1.56 -3.66
C GLN A 250 19.12 -1.86 -2.19
N ASN A 251 20.22 -1.32 -1.65
CA ASN A 251 20.51 -1.39 -0.21
C ASN A 251 19.43 -0.68 0.60
N LEU A 252 18.94 -1.34 1.65
CA LEU A 252 17.81 -0.85 2.47
C LEU A 252 18.16 0.43 3.25
N CYS A 253 19.43 0.58 3.70
CA CYS A 253 19.85 1.79 4.38
C CYS A 253 19.93 2.99 3.42
N GLU A 254 20.41 2.76 2.19
CA GLU A 254 20.41 3.79 1.14
C GLU A 254 18.99 4.20 0.76
N LEU A 255 18.09 3.23 0.62
CA LEU A 255 16.68 3.49 0.33
C LEU A 255 16.04 4.33 1.43
N ARG A 256 16.26 4.00 2.72
CA ARG A 256 15.78 4.81 3.85
C ARG A 256 16.31 6.24 3.76
N HIS A 257 17.60 6.42 3.49
CA HIS A 257 18.20 7.74 3.34
C HIS A 257 17.56 8.52 2.18
N GLN A 258 17.40 7.92 1.01
CA GLN A 258 16.75 8.54 -0.16
C GLN A 258 15.29 8.95 0.12
N LEU A 259 14.61 8.20 0.96
CA LEU A 259 13.22 8.46 1.37
C LEU A 259 13.12 9.42 2.54
N ASN A 260 14.23 9.86 3.13
CA ASN A 260 14.27 10.66 4.35
C ASN A 260 13.56 9.97 5.55
N ILE A 261 13.78 8.66 5.67
CA ILE A 261 13.28 7.84 6.78
C ILE A 261 14.42 7.64 7.76
N GLU A 262 14.25 8.12 9.00
CA GLU A 262 15.20 7.88 10.08
C GLU A 262 15.25 6.38 10.43
N PRO A 263 16.44 5.79 10.69
CA PRO A 263 16.51 4.41 11.13
C PRO A 263 15.73 4.21 12.43
N PRO A 264 15.20 2.99 12.68
CA PRO A 264 14.42 2.73 13.89
C PRO A 264 15.30 2.98 15.14
N PRO A 265 14.76 3.65 16.17
CA PRO A 265 15.53 4.01 17.36
C PRO A 265 15.85 2.80 18.25
N VAL A 266 15.16 1.68 18.03
CA VAL A 266 15.31 0.43 18.76
C VAL A 266 15.19 -0.71 17.75
N ASN A 267 16.11 -1.67 17.82
CA ASN A 267 15.99 -2.89 17.05
C ASN A 267 15.00 -3.83 17.74
N LEU A 268 13.82 -4.01 17.14
CA LEU A 268 12.76 -4.90 17.62
C LEU A 268 12.77 -6.26 16.93
N ILE A 269 13.51 -6.41 15.85
CA ILE A 269 13.68 -7.68 15.14
C ILE A 269 14.86 -8.39 15.79
N PRO A 270 14.69 -9.58 16.39
CA PRO A 270 15.82 -10.34 16.93
C PRO A 270 16.81 -10.65 15.80
N PRO A 271 18.12 -10.68 16.07
CA PRO A 271 19.10 -11.10 15.07
C PRO A 271 18.73 -12.47 14.55
N SER A 272 18.75 -12.64 13.21
CA SER A 272 18.51 -13.92 12.58
C SER A 272 19.41 -14.97 13.22
N LYS A 273 18.87 -16.09 13.67
CA LYS A 273 19.66 -17.23 14.10
C LYS A 273 20.43 -17.70 12.87
N ASN A 274 21.67 -17.26 12.74
CA ASN A 274 22.58 -17.89 11.80
C ASN A 274 22.55 -19.38 12.13
N THR A 275 22.09 -20.18 11.19
CA THR A 275 22.38 -21.60 11.15
C THR A 275 23.90 -21.70 10.98
N SER A 276 24.60 -21.61 12.13
CA SER A 276 26.00 -21.98 12.19
C SER A 276 26.04 -23.47 11.88
N SER A 277 26.36 -23.75 10.61
CA SER A 277 27.11 -24.88 10.13
C SER A 277 27.58 -25.85 11.17
N ASN A 278 27.12 -27.06 11.03
CA ASN A 278 27.92 -28.22 11.42
C ASN A 278 29.17 -28.29 10.54
N SER A 279 30.29 -28.14 11.18
CA SER A 279 31.58 -28.67 10.75
C SER A 279 31.56 -30.18 10.77
#